data_562444b9915a9e0583475c3130a79b17
#
_entry.id   562444b9915a9e0583475c3130a79b17
#
_cell.length_a   1.000
_cell.length_b   1.000
_cell.length_c   1.000
_cell.angle_alpha   90.00
_cell.angle_beta   90.00
_cell.angle_gamma   90.00
#
_symmetry.space_group_name_H-M   'P 1'
#
loop_
_entity.id
_entity.type
_entity.pdbx_description
1 polymer ?
#
loop_
_entity_poly.entity_id
_entity_poly.type
_entity_poly.pdbx_seq_one_letter_code
_entity_poly.pdbx_strand_id
1 'polypeptide(L)'
;MRWLGWMVPLVAAVAALVIGPASAIAATTSSDSISGLEYAATPAQGRFVGIASGALPGAWSATVDHTPLGTSAAITGGDFDLVTRLGGTLTAVTGDFTRGTVRQLSGFTGCASQRYAVYGVLGDVGSGSAGRGTGTFAATLTHYRTTIFGQCLTYAASISGSLTLAPS
;
A
#
# COMPACT_ATOMS: atom_id res chain seq x y z
N MET A 1 -74.21 10.66 -24.93
CA MET A 1 -72.91 10.21 -25.36
C MET A 1 -72.03 10.07 -24.14
N ARG A 2 -71.69 8.82 -23.71
CA ARG A 2 -70.89 8.51 -22.49
C ARG A 2 -69.50 8.16 -22.95
N TRP A 3 -68.50 8.94 -22.51
CA TRP A 3 -67.07 8.62 -22.74
C TRP A 3 -66.56 7.78 -21.58
N LEU A 4 -66.21 6.52 -21.85
CA LEU A 4 -65.49 5.66 -20.95
C LEU A 4 -64.00 6.00 -21.05
N GLY A 5 -63.44 6.57 -19.97
CA GLY A 5 -61.98 6.75 -19.81
C GLY A 5 -61.35 5.43 -19.37
N TRP A 6 -60.41 4.93 -20.14
CA TRP A 6 -59.59 3.79 -19.78
C TRP A 6 -58.43 4.27 -18.90
N MET A 7 -58.45 3.87 -17.63
CA MET A 7 -57.30 3.99 -16.75
C MET A 7 -56.36 2.82 -16.99
N VAL A 8 -55.15 3.09 -17.45
CA VAL A 8 -54.03 2.12 -17.55
C VAL A 8 -53.28 2.18 -16.23
N PRO A 9 -53.14 1.09 -15.46
CA PRO A 9 -52.31 1.11 -14.27
C PRO A 9 -50.83 1.05 -14.66
N LEU A 10 -50.08 2.06 -14.26
CA LEU A 10 -48.63 2.10 -14.37
C LEU A 10 -48.03 1.16 -13.30
N VAL A 11 -47.57 -0.02 -13.72
CA VAL A 11 -46.84 -0.93 -12.84
C VAL A 11 -45.39 -0.42 -12.74
N ALA A 12 -45.05 0.22 -11.63
CA ALA A 12 -43.67 0.60 -11.31
C ALA A 12 -42.91 -0.67 -10.88
N ALA A 13 -42.06 -1.19 -11.76
CA ALA A 13 -41.13 -2.26 -11.41
C ALA A 13 -40.00 -1.67 -10.54
N VAL A 14 -40.02 -1.93 -9.24
CA VAL A 14 -38.92 -1.66 -8.33
C VAL A 14 -37.85 -2.72 -8.58
N ALA A 15 -36.79 -2.35 -9.30
CA ALA A 15 -35.59 -3.16 -9.40
C ALA A 15 -34.85 -3.13 -8.04
N ALA A 16 -35.00 -4.21 -7.25
CA ALA A 16 -34.17 -4.40 -6.07
C ALA A 16 -32.74 -4.64 -6.49
N LEU A 17 -31.89 -3.66 -6.24
CA LEU A 17 -30.44 -3.84 -6.34
C LEU A 17 -30.01 -4.84 -5.25
N VAL A 18 -29.76 -6.08 -5.62
CA VAL A 18 -29.15 -7.06 -4.73
C VAL A 18 -27.70 -6.67 -4.59
N ILE A 19 -27.37 -5.89 -3.56
CA ILE A 19 -25.99 -5.70 -3.10
C ILE A 19 -25.61 -7.06 -2.49
N GLY A 20 -24.88 -7.86 -3.28
CA GLY A 20 -24.30 -9.10 -2.77
C GLY A 20 -23.40 -8.78 -1.57
N PRO A 21 -23.31 -9.67 -0.57
CA PRO A 21 -22.42 -9.46 0.56
C PRO A 21 -20.99 -9.29 0.02
N ALA A 22 -20.32 -8.20 0.41
CA ALA A 22 -18.89 -8.05 0.18
C ALA A 22 -18.24 -9.31 0.75
N SER A 23 -17.56 -10.09 -0.10
CA SER A 23 -16.87 -11.31 0.33
C SER A 23 -15.88 -10.90 1.40
N ALA A 24 -16.15 -11.20 2.67
CA ALA A 24 -15.20 -11.02 3.75
C ALA A 24 -13.97 -11.85 3.38
N ILE A 25 -12.82 -11.20 3.25
CA ILE A 25 -11.55 -11.90 3.10
C ILE A 25 -11.43 -12.74 4.38
N ALA A 26 -11.47 -14.07 4.24
CA ALA A 26 -11.24 -14.94 5.38
C ALA A 26 -9.92 -14.51 6.03
N ALA A 27 -9.91 -14.38 7.36
CA ALA A 27 -8.80 -13.85 8.16
C ALA A 27 -7.56 -14.79 8.14
N THR A 28 -7.05 -15.09 6.94
CA THR A 28 -5.81 -15.85 6.74
C THR A 28 -4.66 -14.88 6.56
N THR A 29 -3.66 -15.03 7.40
CA THR A 29 -2.40 -14.27 7.24
C THR A 29 -1.78 -14.62 5.89
N SER A 30 -1.51 -13.61 5.08
CA SER A 30 -0.78 -13.72 3.82
C SER A 30 0.68 -13.29 4.03
N SER A 31 1.57 -13.86 3.25
CA SER A 31 2.96 -13.43 3.17
C SER A 31 3.36 -13.31 1.71
N ASP A 32 3.84 -12.14 1.35
CA ASP A 32 4.17 -11.76 -0.02
C ASP A 32 5.57 -11.16 -0.09
N SER A 33 6.29 -11.45 -1.17
CA SER A 33 7.52 -10.72 -1.52
C SER A 33 7.13 -9.44 -2.23
N ILE A 34 7.79 -8.34 -1.90
CA ILE A 34 7.58 -7.04 -2.53
C ILE A 34 8.85 -6.54 -3.20
N SER A 35 8.69 -5.90 -4.34
CA SER A 35 9.74 -5.15 -5.02
C SER A 35 9.16 -3.88 -5.62
N GLY A 36 9.97 -2.82 -5.68
CA GLY A 36 9.48 -1.55 -6.17
C GLY A 36 10.55 -0.46 -6.23
N LEU A 37 10.07 0.75 -6.46
CA LEU A 37 10.87 1.96 -6.57
C LEU A 37 10.32 3.03 -5.63
N GLU A 38 11.21 3.84 -5.08
CA GLU A 38 10.83 5.13 -4.50
C GLU A 38 10.80 6.16 -5.64
N TYR A 39 9.64 6.73 -5.89
CA TYR A 39 9.44 7.69 -6.99
C TYR A 39 9.42 9.15 -6.52
N ALA A 40 9.24 9.37 -5.21
CA ALA A 40 9.32 10.69 -4.59
C ALA A 40 9.80 10.56 -3.14
N ALA A 41 10.63 11.48 -2.72
CA ALA A 41 11.12 11.57 -1.35
C ALA A 41 11.21 13.01 -0.89
N THR A 42 10.96 13.22 0.40
CA THR A 42 11.28 14.42 1.15
C THR A 42 12.12 14.04 2.38
N PRO A 43 12.65 14.98 3.15
CA PRO A 43 13.37 14.65 4.39
C PRO A 43 12.57 13.87 5.43
N ALA A 44 11.22 13.87 5.32
CA ALA A 44 10.31 13.25 6.29
C ALA A 44 9.28 12.30 5.67
N GLN A 45 9.36 12.02 4.38
CA GLN A 45 8.40 11.15 3.69
C GLN A 45 9.03 10.47 2.48
N GLY A 46 8.78 9.17 2.31
CA GLY A 46 9.05 8.40 1.10
C GLY A 46 7.76 7.93 0.43
N ARG A 47 7.72 7.92 -0.91
CA ARG A 47 6.61 7.40 -1.69
C ARG A 47 7.07 6.31 -2.63
N PHE A 48 6.40 5.19 -2.57
CA PHE A 48 6.80 3.94 -3.22
C PHE A 48 5.70 3.37 -4.09
N VAL A 49 6.11 2.68 -5.17
CA VAL A 49 5.22 1.84 -5.99
C VAL A 49 5.96 0.56 -6.35
N GLY A 50 5.22 -0.53 -6.54
CA GLY A 50 5.86 -1.78 -6.88
C GLY A 50 4.90 -2.93 -7.14
N ILE A 51 5.45 -4.13 -7.09
CA ILE A 51 4.75 -5.39 -7.31
C ILE A 51 4.91 -6.27 -6.08
N ALA A 52 3.82 -6.87 -5.65
CA ALA A 52 3.76 -7.96 -4.68
C ALA A 52 3.62 -9.29 -5.41
N SER A 53 4.25 -10.35 -4.89
CA SER A 53 4.16 -11.71 -5.39
C SER A 53 4.11 -12.70 -4.23
N GLY A 54 3.20 -13.68 -4.31
CA GLY A 54 2.94 -14.63 -3.25
C GLY A 54 1.45 -14.93 -3.10
N ALA A 55 0.94 -14.83 -1.90
CA ALA A 55 -0.46 -15.13 -1.59
C ALA A 55 -1.44 -14.06 -2.14
N LEU A 56 -1.02 -12.80 -2.19
CA LEU A 56 -1.79 -11.65 -2.69
C LEU A 56 -0.99 -10.93 -3.80
N PRO A 57 -0.81 -11.56 -4.98
CA PRO A 57 -0.04 -10.95 -6.05
C PRO A 57 -0.77 -9.72 -6.60
N GLY A 58 -0.02 -8.62 -6.83
CA GLY A 58 -0.63 -7.40 -7.32
C GLY A 58 0.32 -6.20 -7.37
N ALA A 59 -0.25 -5.04 -7.70
CA ALA A 59 0.46 -3.77 -7.65
C ALA A 59 0.25 -3.13 -6.27
N TRP A 60 1.30 -2.59 -5.69
CA TRP A 60 1.22 -1.90 -4.41
C TRP A 60 1.77 -0.48 -4.49
N SER A 61 1.28 0.38 -3.63
CA SER A 61 1.82 1.70 -3.35
C SER A 61 1.89 1.95 -1.85
N ALA A 62 2.79 2.81 -1.44
CA ALA A 62 2.90 3.23 -0.05
C ALA A 62 3.41 4.67 0.05
N THR A 63 2.88 5.39 1.03
CA THR A 63 3.45 6.62 1.56
C THR A 63 3.94 6.31 2.97
N VAL A 64 5.19 6.62 3.28
CA VAL A 64 5.79 6.37 4.59
C VAL A 64 6.26 7.69 5.18
N ASP A 65 5.57 8.15 6.21
CA ASP A 65 5.98 9.33 6.98
C ASP A 65 6.99 8.91 8.07
N HIS A 66 8.06 9.66 8.22
CA HIS A 66 9.11 9.35 9.17
C HIS A 66 9.77 10.63 9.71
N THR A 67 10.43 10.51 10.87
CA THR A 67 11.31 11.58 11.35
C THR A 67 12.44 11.82 10.35
N PRO A 68 13.08 13.01 10.33
CA PRO A 68 14.15 13.30 9.38
C PRO A 68 15.19 12.18 9.29
N LEU A 69 15.48 11.74 8.06
CA LEU A 69 16.33 10.59 7.79
C LEU A 69 17.79 10.91 8.09
N GLY A 70 18.35 10.26 9.11
CA GLY A 70 19.77 10.22 9.45
C GLY A 70 20.27 8.78 9.34
N THR A 71 21.04 8.33 10.33
CA THR A 71 21.44 6.91 10.45
C THR A 71 20.28 6.04 10.89
N SER A 72 19.26 6.62 11.52
CA SER A 72 17.97 5.99 11.80
C SER A 72 16.86 7.04 11.83
N ALA A 73 15.63 6.61 11.55
CA ALA A 73 14.41 7.40 11.65
C ALA A 73 13.28 6.52 12.21
N ALA A 74 12.33 7.13 12.90
CA ALA A 74 11.09 6.47 13.29
C ALA A 74 10.04 6.68 12.20
N ILE A 75 9.29 5.63 11.84
CA ILE A 75 8.07 5.75 11.04
C ILE A 75 6.98 6.27 11.96
N THR A 76 6.32 7.35 11.53
CA THR A 76 5.32 8.08 12.30
C THR A 76 3.92 7.97 11.73
N GLY A 77 3.79 7.48 10.50
CA GLY A 77 2.52 7.33 9.81
C GLY A 77 2.70 6.96 8.34
N GLY A 78 1.62 7.09 7.58
CA GLY A 78 1.54 6.84 6.16
C GLY A 78 0.50 5.80 5.80
N ASP A 79 0.37 5.53 4.53
CA ASP A 79 -0.64 4.64 3.96
C ASP A 79 0.02 3.53 3.12
N PHE A 80 -0.68 2.42 3.00
CA PHE A 80 -0.33 1.29 2.16
C PHE A 80 -1.57 0.82 1.41
N ASP A 81 -1.42 0.63 0.09
CA ASP A 81 -2.44 0.09 -0.79
C ASP A 81 -1.88 -1.09 -1.60
N LEU A 82 -2.64 -2.16 -1.68
CA LEU A 82 -2.37 -3.31 -2.54
C LEU A 82 -3.60 -3.61 -3.39
N VAL A 83 -3.48 -3.46 -4.70
CA VAL A 83 -4.52 -3.88 -5.65
C VAL A 83 -4.19 -5.28 -6.12
N THR A 84 -5.00 -6.23 -5.74
CA THR A 84 -4.84 -7.65 -6.05
C THR A 84 -6.11 -8.24 -6.67
N ARG A 85 -6.04 -9.48 -7.12
CA ARG A 85 -7.18 -10.19 -7.67
C ARG A 85 -7.54 -11.38 -6.78
N LEU A 86 -8.68 -11.28 -6.09
CA LEU A 86 -9.20 -12.33 -5.21
C LEU A 86 -10.44 -12.96 -5.85
N GLY A 87 -10.41 -14.28 -6.06
CA GLY A 87 -11.52 -15.01 -6.68
C GLY A 87 -11.91 -14.45 -8.06
N GLY A 88 -10.97 -13.89 -8.83
CA GLY A 88 -11.23 -13.25 -10.12
C GLY A 88 -11.63 -11.77 -10.05
N THR A 89 -11.95 -11.23 -8.88
CA THR A 89 -12.36 -9.83 -8.69
C THR A 89 -11.17 -8.98 -8.26
N LEU A 90 -11.02 -7.80 -8.87
CA LEU A 90 -10.07 -6.78 -8.41
C LEU A 90 -10.51 -6.27 -7.04
N THR A 91 -9.58 -6.34 -6.09
CA THR A 91 -9.81 -5.94 -4.70
C THR A 91 -8.66 -5.06 -4.23
N ALA A 92 -8.96 -3.96 -3.57
CA ALA A 92 -7.98 -3.16 -2.87
C ALA A 92 -7.88 -3.62 -1.41
N VAL A 93 -6.68 -3.88 -0.93
CA VAL A 93 -6.35 -4.09 0.47
C VAL A 93 -5.56 -2.88 0.92
N THR A 94 -6.05 -2.16 1.92
CA THR A 94 -5.44 -0.94 2.44
C THR A 94 -4.95 -1.15 3.86
N GLY A 95 -4.09 -0.28 4.35
CA GLY A 95 -3.64 -0.26 5.74
C GLY A 95 -2.84 1.00 6.04
N ASP A 96 -2.76 1.38 7.31
CA ASP A 96 -2.04 2.56 7.75
C ASP A 96 -0.76 2.18 8.50
N PHE A 97 0.37 2.83 8.18
CA PHE A 97 1.58 2.70 8.99
C PHE A 97 1.35 3.34 10.35
N THR A 98 1.41 2.54 11.41
CA THR A 98 1.20 2.99 12.79
C THR A 98 2.49 3.28 13.54
N ARG A 99 3.57 2.59 13.16
CA ARG A 99 4.92 2.72 13.73
C ARG A 99 5.94 1.95 12.91
N GLY A 100 7.20 2.18 13.17
CA GLY A 100 8.28 1.44 12.55
C GLY A 100 9.62 2.16 12.66
N THR A 101 10.61 1.64 11.94
CA THR A 101 11.96 2.19 11.92
C THR A 101 12.57 2.12 10.52
N VAL A 102 13.38 3.11 10.21
CA VAL A 102 14.30 3.11 9.08
C VAL A 102 15.71 3.19 9.65
N ARG A 103 16.60 2.25 9.30
CA ARG A 103 17.96 2.20 9.81
C ARG A 103 18.96 2.04 8.68
N GLN A 104 19.93 2.93 8.60
CA GLN A 104 21.02 2.85 7.62
C GLN A 104 21.89 1.62 7.89
N LEU A 105 22.14 0.83 6.85
CA LEU A 105 22.94 -0.40 6.88
C LEU A 105 24.35 -0.17 6.30
N SER A 106 24.45 0.69 5.28
CA SER A 106 25.71 0.98 4.59
C SER A 106 25.66 2.33 3.87
N GLY A 107 26.81 2.77 3.33
CA GLY A 107 26.92 4.05 2.63
C GLY A 107 27.03 5.26 3.57
N PHE A 108 27.67 5.07 4.73
CA PHE A 108 27.82 6.12 5.76
C PHE A 108 28.73 7.26 5.33
N THR A 109 29.64 7.03 4.39
CA THR A 109 30.65 7.99 3.96
C THR A 109 30.69 8.15 2.44
N GLY A 110 31.10 9.34 2.01
CA GLY A 110 31.26 9.65 0.59
C GLY A 110 29.98 9.59 -0.22
N CYS A 111 30.11 9.31 -1.51
CA CYS A 111 28.99 9.17 -2.45
C CYS A 111 28.66 7.70 -2.77
N ALA A 112 28.93 6.79 -1.86
CA ALA A 112 28.51 5.40 -2.00
C ALA A 112 26.97 5.29 -1.90
N SER A 113 26.39 4.30 -2.60
CA SER A 113 24.98 3.98 -2.48
C SER A 113 24.65 3.66 -1.03
N GLN A 114 23.52 4.19 -0.56
CA GLN A 114 23.05 4.03 0.80
C GLN A 114 22.00 2.93 0.87
N ARG A 115 22.12 2.04 1.84
CA ARG A 115 21.14 0.99 2.11
C ARG A 115 20.52 1.21 3.48
N TYR A 116 19.22 0.99 3.55
CA TYR A 116 18.42 1.12 4.76
C TYR A 116 17.59 -0.12 4.98
N ALA A 117 17.53 -0.62 6.22
CA ALA A 117 16.48 -1.53 6.63
C ALA A 117 15.24 -0.70 6.99
N VAL A 118 14.11 -1.05 6.42
CA VAL A 118 12.81 -0.44 6.68
C VAL A 118 11.94 -1.50 7.34
N TYR A 119 11.38 -1.20 8.49
CA TYR A 119 10.42 -2.05 9.17
C TYR A 119 9.22 -1.21 9.60
N GLY A 120 8.04 -1.55 9.12
CA GLY A 120 6.78 -0.88 9.41
C GLY A 120 5.74 -1.84 9.96
N VAL A 121 4.93 -1.37 10.88
CA VAL A 121 3.74 -2.07 11.38
C VAL A 121 2.52 -1.38 10.79
N LEU A 122 1.66 -2.15 10.15
CA LEU A 122 0.40 -1.71 9.57
C LEU A 122 -0.74 -2.01 10.54
N GLY A 123 -1.61 -1.04 10.72
CA GLY A 123 -2.93 -1.17 11.34
C GLY A 123 -4.03 -1.02 10.30
N ASP A 124 -5.26 -1.24 10.72
CA ASP A 124 -6.48 -1.06 9.92
C ASP A 124 -6.44 -1.78 8.55
N VAL A 125 -5.74 -2.93 8.51
CA VAL A 125 -5.57 -3.71 7.28
C VAL A 125 -6.88 -4.38 6.90
N GLY A 126 -7.37 -4.11 5.69
CA GLY A 126 -8.60 -4.73 5.19
C GLY A 126 -8.99 -4.28 3.79
N SER A 127 -10.14 -4.77 3.31
CA SER A 127 -10.74 -4.31 2.06
C SER A 127 -11.87 -3.32 2.35
N GLY A 128 -11.70 -2.08 1.86
CA GLY A 128 -12.66 -0.99 2.10
C GLY A 128 -12.52 -0.33 3.48
N SER A 129 -13.50 0.47 3.88
CA SER A 129 -13.46 1.33 5.09
C SER A 129 -13.59 0.59 6.44
N ALA A 130 -13.71 -0.73 6.43
CA ALA A 130 -13.97 -1.54 7.64
C ALA A 130 -12.77 -2.39 8.08
N GLY A 131 -11.57 -2.16 7.53
CA GLY A 131 -10.37 -2.92 7.88
C GLY A 131 -9.98 -2.71 9.36
N ARG A 132 -9.76 -3.82 10.07
CA ARG A 132 -9.28 -3.83 11.45
C ARG A 132 -8.11 -4.80 11.65
N GLY A 133 -7.60 -5.33 10.56
CA GLY A 133 -6.48 -6.24 10.55
C GLY A 133 -5.17 -5.54 10.85
N THR A 134 -4.11 -6.32 10.85
CA THR A 134 -2.75 -5.84 11.07
C THR A 134 -1.82 -6.37 9.99
N GLY A 135 -0.64 -5.79 9.88
CA GLY A 135 0.38 -6.26 8.97
C GLY A 135 1.77 -5.80 9.37
N THR A 136 2.76 -6.34 8.68
CA THR A 136 4.14 -5.90 8.78
C THR A 136 4.77 -5.75 7.40
N PHE A 137 5.59 -4.74 7.27
CA PHE A 137 6.36 -4.41 6.08
C PHE A 137 7.84 -4.43 6.48
N ALA A 138 8.62 -5.32 5.88
CA ALA A 138 10.04 -5.45 6.17
C ALA A 138 10.83 -5.45 4.87
N ALA A 139 11.64 -4.43 4.61
CA ALA A 139 12.30 -4.23 3.33
C ALA A 139 13.71 -3.64 3.45
N THR A 140 14.46 -3.76 2.38
CA THR A 140 15.70 -3.01 2.14
C THR A 140 15.44 -1.95 1.09
N LEU A 141 15.64 -0.69 1.46
CA LEU A 141 15.65 0.47 0.55
C LEU A 141 17.10 0.75 0.16
N THR A 142 17.37 0.92 -1.13
CA THR A 142 18.68 1.28 -1.67
C THR A 142 18.58 2.57 -2.46
N HIS A 143 19.26 3.61 -1.99
CA HIS A 143 19.46 4.86 -2.72
C HIS A 143 20.75 4.76 -3.55
N TYR A 144 20.61 4.78 -4.85
CA TYR A 144 21.73 4.78 -5.77
C TYR A 144 22.23 6.20 -5.96
N ARG A 145 23.50 6.43 -5.63
CA ARG A 145 24.12 7.75 -5.61
C ARG A 145 25.26 7.85 -6.59
N THR A 146 25.48 9.05 -7.12
CA THR A 146 26.63 9.35 -7.98
C THR A 146 27.10 10.77 -7.76
N THR A 147 28.34 11.05 -8.12
CA THR A 147 28.89 12.40 -8.05
C THR A 147 28.74 13.08 -9.40
N ILE A 148 28.03 14.22 -9.41
CA ILE A 148 27.86 15.08 -10.60
C ILE A 148 28.31 16.49 -10.21
N PHE A 149 29.27 17.05 -10.94
CA PHE A 149 29.86 18.36 -10.65
C PHE A 149 30.35 18.54 -9.20
N GLY A 150 30.90 17.49 -8.61
CA GLY A 150 31.40 17.52 -7.23
C GLY A 150 30.28 17.36 -6.16
N GLN A 151 29.01 17.28 -6.55
CA GLN A 151 27.89 17.06 -5.64
C GLN A 151 27.44 15.61 -5.68
N CYS A 152 27.13 15.05 -4.52
CA CYS A 152 26.61 13.71 -4.40
C CYS A 152 25.07 13.73 -4.52
N LEU A 153 24.55 13.11 -5.57
CA LEU A 153 23.12 13.09 -5.88
C LEU A 153 22.59 11.66 -5.87
N THR A 154 21.40 11.47 -5.32
CA THR A 154 20.62 10.24 -5.49
C THR A 154 19.89 10.32 -6.82
N TYR A 155 20.12 9.36 -7.71
CA TYR A 155 19.49 9.33 -9.05
C TYR A 155 18.42 8.25 -9.20
N ALA A 156 18.38 7.27 -8.30
CA ALA A 156 17.38 6.23 -8.26
C ALA A 156 17.28 5.63 -6.86
N ALA A 157 16.15 5.04 -6.54
CA ALA A 157 15.98 4.26 -5.33
C ALA A 157 15.12 3.03 -5.59
N SER A 158 15.52 1.88 -5.06
CA SER A 158 14.76 0.64 -5.13
C SER A 158 14.46 0.09 -3.75
N ILE A 159 13.34 -0.61 -3.63
CA ILE A 159 12.94 -1.26 -2.39
C ILE A 159 12.58 -2.71 -2.66
N SER A 160 12.99 -3.63 -1.79
CA SER A 160 12.63 -5.03 -1.88
C SER A 160 12.56 -5.66 -0.49
N GLY A 161 11.62 -6.59 -0.30
CA GLY A 161 11.41 -7.19 1.01
C GLY A 161 10.19 -8.10 1.06
N SER A 162 9.53 -8.11 2.21
CA SER A 162 8.34 -8.90 2.49
C SER A 162 7.24 -8.06 3.10
N LEU A 163 6.01 -8.46 2.80
CA LEU A 163 4.77 -7.93 3.34
C LEU A 163 4.01 -9.08 3.97
N THR A 164 3.56 -8.91 5.20
CA THR A 164 2.66 -9.86 5.85
C THR A 164 1.39 -9.13 6.20
N LEU A 165 0.25 -9.63 5.77
CA LEU A 165 -1.07 -9.05 6.04
C LEU A 165 -1.95 -10.05 6.74
N ALA A 166 -2.65 -9.62 7.77
CA ALA A 166 -3.70 -10.33 8.48
C ALA A 166 -4.96 -9.45 8.47
N PRO A 167 -5.68 -9.40 7.34
CA PRO A 167 -6.90 -8.60 7.23
C PRO A 167 -7.99 -9.18 8.13
N SER A 168 -8.91 -8.34 8.57
CA SER A 168 -10.09 -8.72 9.36
C SER A 168 -11.37 -8.23 8.71
#